data_662dc68103d1b3bb70f28926738092e8
#
_entry.id   662dc68103d1b3bb70f28926738092e8
#
_cell.length_a   1.000
_cell.length_b   1.000
_cell.length_c   1.000
_cell.angle_alpha   90.00
_cell.angle_beta   90.00
_cell.angle_gamma   90.00
#
_symmetry.space_group_name_H-M   'P 1'
#
loop_
_entity.id
_entity.type
_entity.pdbx_description
1 polymer ?
#
loop_
_entity_poly.entity_id
_entity_poly.type
_entity_poly.pdbx_seq_one_letter_code
_entity_poly.pdbx_strand_id
1 'polypeptide(L)' 'MKTLNNLLVGESCFTDTINISGSMLRRFIDIGLVENTFVKCVSESPSGDPKAYLIRGAVIAIRSEDAEKISIKKVKKWD' A
#
# COMPACT_ATOMS: atom_id res chain seq x y z
N MET A 1 -9.04 -4.90 -11.80
CA MET A 1 -8.47 -5.27 -10.50
C MET A 1 -7.94 -4.04 -9.79
N LYS A 2 -8.26 -3.88 -8.53
CA LYS A 2 -7.77 -2.73 -7.78
C LYS A 2 -6.36 -3.00 -7.23
N THR A 3 -5.55 -1.97 -7.25
CA THR A 3 -4.20 -2.02 -6.68
C THR A 3 -4.11 -1.02 -5.53
N LEU A 4 -2.99 -1.10 -4.82
CA LEU A 4 -2.74 -0.18 -3.70
C LEU A 4 -2.78 1.28 -4.17
N ASN A 5 -2.40 1.53 -5.42
CA ASN A 5 -2.43 2.87 -5.99
C ASN A 5 -3.85 3.44 -6.11
N ASN A 6 -4.87 2.58 -6.14
CA ASN A 6 -6.27 3.01 -6.21
C ASN A 6 -6.86 3.34 -4.83
N LEU A 7 -6.14 3.05 -3.76
CA LEU A 7 -6.63 3.31 -2.41
C LEU A 7 -6.61 4.80 -2.13
N LEU A 8 -7.73 5.34 -1.68
CA LEU A 8 -7.85 6.75 -1.37
C LEU A 8 -7.49 7.02 0.08
N VAL A 9 -7.10 8.26 0.37
CA VAL A 9 -6.82 8.67 1.74
C VAL A 9 -8.04 8.40 2.60
N GLY A 10 -7.84 7.73 3.73
CA GLY A 10 -8.92 7.33 4.64
C GLY A 10 -9.46 5.94 4.38
N GLU A 11 -9.09 5.31 3.26
CA GLU A 11 -9.50 3.94 2.98
C GLU A 11 -8.47 2.94 3.50
N SER A 12 -8.95 1.75 3.84
CA SER A 12 -8.10 0.64 4.24
C SER A 12 -8.41 -0.58 3.40
N CYS A 13 -7.48 -1.52 3.41
CA CYS A 13 -7.62 -2.74 2.64
C CYS A 13 -6.72 -3.82 3.22
N PHE A 14 -6.79 -5.01 2.61
CA PHE A 14 -5.78 -6.04 2.81
C PHE A 14 -5.07 -6.25 1.48
N THR A 15 -3.76 -6.48 1.53
CA THR A 15 -3.01 -6.82 0.32
C THR A 15 -3.41 -8.22 -0.14
N ASP A 16 -3.44 -8.38 -1.46
CA ASP A 16 -3.73 -9.69 -2.06
C ASP A 16 -2.45 -10.28 -2.65
N THR A 17 -2.03 -9.80 -3.81
CA THR A 17 -0.81 -10.30 -4.45
C THR A 17 0.20 -9.17 -4.57
N ILE A 18 1.44 -9.46 -4.21
CA ILE A 18 2.53 -8.50 -4.31
C ILE A 18 3.42 -8.93 -5.48
N ASN A 19 3.30 -8.20 -6.59
CA ASN A 19 3.99 -8.54 -7.83
C ASN A 19 5.24 -7.69 -7.99
N ILE A 20 6.11 -7.76 -6.98
CA ILE A 20 7.36 -7.01 -6.89
C ILE A 20 8.47 -8.02 -6.66
N SER A 21 9.67 -7.76 -7.18
CA SER A 21 10.80 -8.65 -7.05
C SER A 21 12.07 -7.86 -6.68
N GLY A 22 13.14 -8.60 -6.42
CA GLY A 22 14.46 -8.02 -6.17
C GLY A 22 14.54 -7.29 -4.83
N SER A 23 15.36 -6.24 -4.80
CA SER A 23 15.63 -5.50 -3.57
C SER A 23 14.38 -4.80 -3.01
N MET A 24 13.47 -4.37 -3.88
CA MET A 24 12.24 -3.74 -3.43
C MET A 24 11.35 -4.74 -2.69
N LEU A 25 11.27 -5.98 -3.16
CA LEU A 25 10.51 -7.01 -2.47
C LEU A 25 11.09 -7.27 -1.08
N ARG A 26 12.43 -7.36 -0.99
CA ARG A 26 13.09 -7.56 0.29
C ARG A 26 12.76 -6.42 1.25
N ARG A 27 12.78 -5.18 0.77
CA ARG A 27 12.46 -4.03 1.58
C ARG A 27 11.03 -4.10 2.11
N PHE A 28 10.08 -4.50 1.25
CA PHE A 28 8.69 -4.63 1.67
C PHE A 28 8.52 -5.73 2.71
N ILE A 29 9.19 -6.87 2.52
CA ILE A 29 9.15 -7.95 3.51
C ILE A 29 9.70 -7.47 4.85
N ASP A 30 10.79 -6.71 4.82
CA ASP A 30 11.42 -6.22 6.05
C ASP A 30 10.50 -5.31 6.85
N ILE A 31 9.66 -4.52 6.20
CA ILE A 31 8.69 -3.68 6.89
C ILE A 31 7.38 -4.40 7.20
N GLY A 32 7.26 -5.66 6.81
CA GLY A 32 6.09 -6.46 7.09
C GLY A 32 4.99 -6.35 6.05
N LEU A 33 5.27 -5.79 4.89
CA LEU A 33 4.29 -5.69 3.80
C LEU A 33 4.37 -6.97 2.97
N VAL A 34 3.52 -7.91 3.31
CA VAL A 34 3.38 -9.19 2.63
C VAL A 34 1.93 -9.39 2.25
N GLU A 35 1.60 -10.53 1.63
CA GLU A 35 0.22 -10.84 1.29
C GLU A 35 -0.64 -10.90 2.55
N ASN A 36 -1.90 -10.48 2.42
CA ASN A 36 -2.86 -10.46 3.52
C ASN A 36 -2.48 -9.48 4.65
N THR A 37 -1.79 -8.40 4.33
CA THR A 37 -1.42 -7.38 5.29
C THR A 37 -2.45 -6.26 5.27
N PHE A 38 -2.89 -5.82 6.46
CA PHE A 38 -3.77 -4.67 6.58
C PHE A 38 -2.99 -3.40 6.27
N VAL A 39 -3.55 -2.55 5.39
CA VAL A 39 -2.95 -1.30 4.97
C VAL A 39 -4.00 -0.21 4.96
N LYS A 40 -3.65 0.96 5.47
CA LYS A 40 -4.52 2.13 5.43
C LYS A 40 -3.78 3.27 4.75
N CYS A 41 -4.43 3.94 3.79
CA CYS A 41 -3.86 5.14 3.18
C CYS A 41 -4.13 6.33 4.08
N VAL A 42 -3.07 6.96 4.59
CA VAL A 42 -3.20 8.01 5.60
C VAL A 42 -2.96 9.41 5.06
N SER A 43 -2.21 9.53 3.98
CA SER A 43 -1.99 10.83 3.36
C SER A 43 -1.43 10.67 1.96
N GLU A 44 -1.38 11.79 1.22
CA GLU A 44 -0.72 11.82 -0.08
C GLU A 44 0.04 13.14 -0.19
N SER A 45 1.09 13.14 -1.02
CA SER A 45 1.84 14.36 -1.27
C SER A 45 1.00 15.35 -2.07
N PRO A 46 1.38 16.65 -2.11
CA PRO A 46 0.61 17.63 -2.89
C PRO A 46 0.45 17.28 -4.36
N SER A 47 1.42 16.55 -4.94
CA SER A 47 1.33 16.10 -6.32
C SER A 47 0.54 14.80 -6.48
N GLY A 48 0.14 14.16 -5.38
CA GLY A 48 -0.57 12.89 -5.39
C GLY A 48 0.34 11.68 -5.39
N ASP A 49 1.65 11.86 -5.47
CA ASP A 49 2.62 10.76 -5.50
C ASP A 49 3.91 11.20 -4.84
N PRO A 50 4.45 10.45 -3.88
CA PRO A 50 3.91 9.20 -3.34
C PRO A 50 2.76 9.41 -2.37
N LYS A 51 2.04 8.34 -2.07
CA LYS A 51 1.08 8.30 -0.97
C LYS A 51 1.74 7.66 0.25
N ALA A 52 1.23 7.98 1.42
CA ALA A 52 1.72 7.40 2.66
C ALA A 52 0.69 6.39 3.19
N TYR A 53 1.20 5.25 3.61
CA TYR A 53 0.37 4.13 4.07
C TYR A 53 0.79 3.72 5.47
N LEU A 54 -0.20 3.41 6.29
CA LEU A 54 0.05 2.83 7.61
C LEU A 54 0.13 1.31 7.44
N ILE A 55 1.28 0.76 7.75
CA ILE A 55 1.57 -0.66 7.59
C ILE A 55 2.26 -1.13 8.87
N ARG A 56 1.61 -2.04 9.59
CA ARG A 56 2.18 -2.62 10.81
C ARG A 56 2.70 -1.57 11.80
N GLY A 57 1.92 -0.49 11.96
CA GLY A 57 2.25 0.56 12.91
C GLY A 57 3.23 1.61 12.41
N ALA A 58 3.74 1.50 11.21
CA ALA A 58 4.67 2.46 10.61
C ALA A 58 4.03 3.14 9.41
N VAL A 59 4.33 4.42 9.23
CA VAL A 59 3.87 5.16 8.06
C VAL A 59 4.97 5.12 7.00
N ILE A 60 4.64 4.54 5.85
CA ILE A 60 5.59 4.27 4.78
C ILE A 60 5.10 4.95 3.50
N ALA A 61 5.99 5.67 2.83
CA ALA A 61 5.67 6.28 1.53
C ALA A 61 5.96 5.26 0.42
N ILE A 62 4.99 5.05 -0.46
CA ILE A 62 5.14 4.14 -1.58
C ILE A 62 4.75 4.87 -2.85
N ARG A 63 5.64 4.84 -3.84
CA ARG A 63 5.39 5.48 -5.13
C ARG A 63 4.34 4.73 -5.92
N SER A 64 3.62 5.47 -6.77
CA SER A 64 2.55 4.89 -7.57
C SER A 64 3.02 3.71 -8.43
N GLU A 65 4.23 3.80 -8.98
CA GLU A 65 4.76 2.73 -9.83
C GLU A 65 4.92 1.40 -9.06
N ASP A 66 5.20 1.47 -7.76
CA ASP A 66 5.30 0.28 -6.93
C ASP A 66 3.93 -0.13 -6.40
N ALA A 67 3.10 0.85 -6.04
CA ALA A 67 1.76 0.58 -5.53
C ALA A 67 0.88 -0.13 -6.57
N GLU A 68 1.09 0.17 -7.85
CA GLU A 68 0.35 -0.48 -8.94
C GLU A 68 0.61 -1.99 -9.04
N LYS A 69 1.71 -2.45 -8.46
CA LYS A 69 2.11 -3.86 -8.51
C LYS A 69 1.58 -4.67 -7.34
N ILE A 70 0.83 -4.02 -6.45
CA ILE A 70 0.26 -4.67 -5.26
C ILE A 70 -1.27 -4.66 -5.42
N SER A 71 -1.85 -5.83 -5.66
CA SER A 71 -3.30 -5.92 -5.72
C SER A 71 -3.88 -5.96 -4.31
N ILE A 72 -5.09 -5.43 -4.16
CA ILE A 72 -5.74 -5.29 -2.86
C ILE A 72 -7.12 -5.90 -2.87
N LYS A 73 -7.63 -6.17 -1.67
CA LYS A 73 -8.96 -6.73 -1.45
C LYS A 73 -9.56 -6.15 -0.18
N LYS A 74 -10.87 -6.34 -0.03
CA LYS A 74 -11.60 -5.94 1.18
C LYS A 74 -11.41 -4.46 1.51
N VAL A 75 -11.58 -3.61 0.49
CA VAL A 75 -11.44 -2.17 0.67
C VAL A 75 -12.55 -1.65 1.55
N LYS A 76 -12.20 -0.85 2.54
CA LYS A 76 -13.14 -0.18 3.43
C LYS A 76 -12.80 1.28 3.56
N LYS A 77 -13.83 2.11 3.67
CA LYS A 77 -13.68 3.52 3.93
C LYS A 77 -13.84 3.77 5.42
N TRP A 78 -12.88 4.48 5.99
CA TRP A 78 -12.92 4.88 7.40
C TRP A 78 -13.32 6.34 7.49
N ASP A 79 -14.28 6.63 8.34
CA ASP A 79 -14.70 8.02 8.61
C ASP A 79 -13.97 8.57 9.81
#